data_d469c4fad60506897d0d100fbbdbe3d3
#
_entry.id   d469c4fad60506897d0d100fbbdbe3d3
#
_cell.length_a   1.000
_cell.length_b   1.000
_cell.length_c   1.000
_cell.angle_alpha   90.00
_cell.angle_beta   90.00
_cell.angle_gamma   90.00
#
_symmetry.space_group_name_H-M   'P 1'
#
loop_
_entity.id
_entity.type
_entity.pdbx_description
1 polymer ?
#
loop_
_entity_poly.entity_id
_entity_poly.type
_entity_poly.pdbx_seq_one_letter_code
_entity_poly.pdbx_strand_id
1 'polypeptide(L)'
;MTMTDPIADFLTRLRNANSAYHDEVILPHSKLKANIAEILQREGYIAGHRDEDGEKGKNLVVSLKYGPNRERSIAGLRRVSKPGLRVYAKSDNLPKVLGGLGVAIISTSSGLLTDRQATKQRVGGEVLAYVW
;
A
#
# COMPACT_ATOMS: atom_id res chain seq x y z
N MET A 1 -8.55 -25.30 4.22
CA MET A 1 -8.74 -24.19 3.28
C MET A 1 -7.88 -23.02 3.71
N THR A 2 -6.99 -22.60 2.84
CA THR A 2 -6.11 -21.47 3.12
C THR A 2 -6.80 -20.18 2.73
N MET A 3 -6.82 -19.23 3.66
CA MET A 3 -7.27 -17.89 3.35
C MET A 3 -6.18 -17.16 2.58
N THR A 4 -6.55 -16.51 1.48
CA THR A 4 -5.62 -15.72 0.69
C THR A 4 -5.74 -14.25 1.07
N ASP A 5 -4.61 -13.56 1.15
CA ASP A 5 -4.56 -12.13 1.40
C ASP A 5 -3.69 -11.47 0.33
N PRO A 6 -4.29 -11.04 -0.79
CA PRO A 6 -3.52 -10.41 -1.88
C PRO A 6 -2.80 -9.13 -1.44
N ILE A 7 -3.36 -8.40 -0.47
CA ILE A 7 -2.71 -7.18 0.04
C ILE A 7 -1.45 -7.54 0.81
N ALA A 8 -1.53 -8.53 1.70
CA ALA A 8 -0.36 -9.00 2.46
C ALA A 8 0.73 -9.51 1.52
N ASP A 9 0.36 -10.26 0.48
CA ASP A 9 1.29 -10.74 -0.53
C ASP A 9 1.97 -9.57 -1.25
N PHE A 10 1.21 -8.57 -1.65
CA PHE A 10 1.74 -7.36 -2.29
C PHE A 10 2.75 -6.66 -1.38
N LEU A 11 2.38 -6.41 -0.13
CA LEU A 11 3.26 -5.74 0.82
C LEU A 11 4.54 -6.54 1.08
N THR A 12 4.44 -7.86 1.17
CA THR A 12 5.59 -8.74 1.36
C THR A 12 6.53 -8.68 0.16
N ARG A 13 5.99 -8.71 -1.07
CA ARG A 13 6.80 -8.59 -2.28
C ARG A 13 7.51 -7.25 -2.36
N LEU A 14 6.82 -6.17 -2.02
CA LEU A 14 7.42 -4.83 -1.95
C LEU A 14 8.54 -4.79 -0.91
N ARG A 15 8.27 -5.31 0.28
CA ARG A 15 9.26 -5.34 1.37
C ARG A 15 10.52 -6.09 0.97
N ASN A 16 10.35 -7.26 0.38
CA ASN A 16 11.49 -8.10 -0.04
C ASN A 16 12.29 -7.44 -1.15
N ALA A 17 11.63 -6.88 -2.14
CA ALA A 17 12.29 -6.19 -3.26
C ALA A 17 13.02 -4.93 -2.79
N ASN A 18 12.39 -4.18 -1.87
CA ASN A 18 12.98 -2.98 -1.29
C ASN A 18 14.25 -3.31 -0.49
N SER A 19 14.21 -4.40 0.28
CA SER A 19 15.37 -4.86 1.06
C SER A 19 16.51 -5.34 0.17
N ALA A 20 16.19 -5.96 -0.97
CA ALA A 20 17.17 -6.47 -1.93
C ALA A 20 17.60 -5.43 -2.98
N TYR A 21 17.12 -4.19 -2.89
CA TYR A 21 17.42 -3.11 -3.83
C TYR A 21 17.02 -3.43 -5.27
N HIS A 22 15.92 -4.15 -5.47
CA HIS A 22 15.36 -4.36 -6.80
C HIS A 22 14.77 -3.06 -7.34
N ASP A 23 14.86 -2.88 -8.65
CA ASP A 23 14.29 -1.69 -9.30
C ASP A 23 12.77 -1.81 -9.46
N GLU A 24 12.28 -3.03 -9.71
CA GLU A 24 10.88 -3.27 -9.99
C GLU A 24 10.37 -4.54 -9.32
N VAL A 25 9.06 -4.55 -9.08
CA VAL A 25 8.32 -5.73 -8.63
C VAL A 25 7.22 -5.99 -9.64
N ILE A 26 7.09 -7.23 -10.10
CA ILE A 26 6.06 -7.63 -11.06
C ILE A 26 5.12 -8.62 -10.36
N LEU A 27 3.82 -8.36 -10.41
CA LEU A 27 2.82 -9.21 -9.77
C LEU A 27 1.52 -9.19 -10.57
N PRO A 28 0.63 -10.18 -10.36
CA PRO A 28 -0.66 -10.17 -11.05
C PRO A 28 -1.44 -8.90 -10.70
N HIS A 29 -2.04 -8.29 -11.72
CA HIS A 29 -2.80 -7.06 -11.57
C HIS A 29 -4.11 -7.28 -10.82
N SER A 30 -4.49 -6.32 -9.99
CA SER A 30 -5.86 -6.15 -9.52
C SER A 30 -6.10 -4.65 -9.33
N LYS A 31 -7.36 -4.25 -9.41
CA LYS A 31 -7.73 -2.84 -9.22
C LYS A 31 -7.32 -2.36 -7.83
N LEU A 32 -7.51 -3.20 -6.82
CA LEU A 32 -7.14 -2.87 -5.45
C LEU A 32 -5.63 -2.62 -5.31
N LYS A 33 -4.81 -3.51 -5.86
CA LYS A 33 -3.35 -3.36 -5.80
C LYS A 33 -2.89 -2.12 -6.56
N ALA A 34 -3.49 -1.84 -7.73
CA ALA A 34 -3.17 -0.64 -8.50
C ALA A 34 -3.53 0.63 -7.73
N ASN A 35 -4.66 0.62 -7.00
CA ASN A 35 -5.07 1.76 -6.17
C ASN A 35 -4.12 1.96 -4.99
N ILE A 36 -3.64 0.89 -4.38
CA ILE A 36 -2.64 0.98 -3.31
C ILE A 36 -1.34 1.56 -3.87
N ALA A 37 -0.89 1.09 -5.05
CA ALA A 37 0.31 1.61 -5.70
C ALA A 37 0.17 3.10 -6.02
N GLU A 38 -1.00 3.55 -6.44
CA GLU A 38 -1.27 4.96 -6.70
C GLU A 38 -1.08 5.82 -5.44
N ILE A 39 -1.58 5.35 -4.30
CA ILE A 39 -1.37 6.04 -3.02
C ILE A 39 0.12 6.08 -2.66
N LEU A 40 0.81 4.96 -2.79
CA LEU A 40 2.25 4.90 -2.49
C LEU A 40 3.05 5.85 -3.36
N GLN A 41 2.69 5.98 -4.63
CA GLN A 41 3.36 6.91 -5.54
C GLN A 41 3.09 8.36 -5.15
N ARG A 42 1.85 8.72 -4.88
CA ARG A 42 1.49 10.09 -4.48
C ARG A 42 2.16 10.51 -3.18
N GLU A 43 2.34 9.56 -2.25
CA GLU A 43 2.98 9.84 -0.96
C GLU A 43 4.50 9.74 -1.02
N GLY A 44 5.07 9.44 -2.20
CA GLY A 44 6.51 9.45 -2.40
C GLY A 44 7.25 8.18 -1.99
N TYR A 45 6.55 7.07 -1.77
CA TYR A 45 7.16 5.82 -1.36
C TYR A 45 7.68 4.97 -2.52
N ILE A 46 7.07 5.12 -3.71
CA ILE A 46 7.52 4.43 -4.92
C ILE A 46 7.67 5.45 -6.05
N ALA A 47 8.45 5.09 -7.07
CA ALA A 47 8.68 5.97 -8.22
C ALA A 47 7.48 5.97 -9.16
N GLY A 48 6.82 4.84 -9.32
CA GLY A 48 5.66 4.75 -10.19
C GLY A 48 5.14 3.33 -10.32
N HIS A 49 4.10 3.17 -11.12
CA HIS A 49 3.54 1.87 -11.43
C HIS A 49 2.94 1.90 -12.83
N ARG A 50 2.83 0.74 -13.44
CA ARG A 50 2.23 0.59 -14.76
C ARG A 50 1.64 -0.81 -14.91
N ASP A 51 0.74 -0.96 -15.89
CA ASP A 51 0.17 -2.24 -16.24
C ASP A 51 0.93 -2.79 -17.45
N GLU A 52 1.19 -4.10 -17.46
CA GLU A 52 1.79 -4.79 -18.60
C GLU A 52 1.02 -6.06 -18.89
N ASP A 53 0.92 -6.42 -20.18
CA ASP A 53 0.32 -7.69 -20.56
C ASP A 53 1.30 -8.82 -20.29
N GLY A 54 0.82 -9.87 -19.59
CA GLY A 54 1.60 -11.05 -19.29
C GLY A 54 0.99 -12.28 -19.94
N GLU A 55 1.67 -13.42 -19.81
CA GLU A 55 1.20 -14.67 -20.38
C GLU A 55 -0.12 -15.15 -19.77
N LYS A 56 -0.34 -14.84 -18.50
CA LYS A 56 -1.52 -15.27 -17.74
C LYS A 56 -2.47 -14.13 -17.41
N GLY A 57 -2.42 -13.06 -18.19
CA GLY A 57 -3.24 -11.87 -17.98
C GLY A 57 -2.40 -10.65 -17.68
N LYS A 58 -3.06 -9.58 -17.21
CA LYS A 58 -2.40 -8.32 -16.95
C LYS A 58 -1.55 -8.40 -15.68
N ASN A 59 -0.35 -7.83 -15.73
CA ASN A 59 0.54 -7.68 -14.59
C ASN A 59 0.59 -6.22 -14.15
N LEU A 60 0.80 -6.02 -12.85
CA LEU A 60 1.11 -4.72 -12.28
C LEU A 60 2.62 -4.68 -12.05
N VAL A 61 3.28 -3.64 -12.59
CA VAL A 61 4.71 -3.42 -12.40
C VAL A 61 4.88 -2.19 -11.51
N VAL A 62 5.53 -2.37 -10.38
CA VAL A 62 5.78 -1.28 -9.43
C VAL A 62 7.26 -0.94 -9.47
N SER A 63 7.57 0.33 -9.76
CA SER A 63 8.95 0.82 -9.80
C SER A 63 9.31 1.38 -8.43
N LEU A 64 10.33 0.82 -7.80
CA LEU A 64 10.77 1.22 -6.47
C LEU A 64 11.60 2.51 -6.54
N LYS A 65 11.72 3.17 -5.40
CA LYS A 65 12.38 4.45 -5.31
C LYS A 65 13.48 4.39 -4.25
N TYR A 66 14.66 4.89 -4.61
CA TYR A 66 15.80 4.99 -3.69
C TYR A 66 16.39 6.39 -3.79
N GLY A 67 16.98 6.84 -2.69
CA GLY A 67 17.67 8.12 -2.65
C GLY A 67 19.05 8.05 -3.30
N PRO A 68 19.74 9.21 -3.39
CA PRO A 68 21.05 9.29 -4.08
C PRO A 68 22.13 8.44 -3.40
N ASN A 69 22.03 8.17 -2.10
CA ASN A 69 22.94 7.29 -1.38
C ASN A 69 22.34 5.91 -1.13
N ARG A 70 21.41 5.49 -1.99
CA ARG A 70 20.69 4.21 -1.91
C ARG A 70 19.84 4.09 -0.65
N GLU A 71 19.40 5.21 -0.06
CA GLU A 71 18.44 5.17 1.03
C GLU A 71 17.10 4.65 0.50
N ARG A 72 16.50 3.74 1.25
CA ARG A 72 15.18 3.22 0.91
C ARG A 72 14.11 4.26 1.21
N SER A 73 13.19 4.46 0.27
CA SER A 73 12.05 5.36 0.49
C SER A 73 10.99 4.72 1.38
N ILE A 74 10.96 3.39 1.44
CA ILE A 74 10.08 2.65 2.34
C ILE A 74 10.91 2.11 3.49
N ALA A 75 10.64 2.58 4.72
CA ALA A 75 11.29 2.06 5.91
C ALA A 75 10.54 0.84 6.45
N GLY A 76 9.21 0.84 6.35
CA GLY A 76 8.41 -0.28 6.80
C GLY A 76 7.04 -0.34 6.16
N LEU A 77 6.47 -1.54 6.16
CA LEU A 77 5.13 -1.84 5.67
C LEU A 77 4.50 -2.82 6.65
N ARG A 78 3.24 -2.56 7.03
CA ARG A 78 2.52 -3.42 7.94
C ARG A 78 1.09 -3.63 7.47
N ARG A 79 0.68 -4.89 7.34
CA ARG A 79 -0.72 -5.26 7.12
C ARG A 79 -1.47 -5.11 8.44
N VAL A 80 -2.58 -4.39 8.44
CA VAL A 80 -3.38 -4.16 9.66
C VAL A 80 -4.63 -5.02 9.65
N SER A 81 -5.61 -4.72 8.80
CA SER A 81 -6.81 -5.53 8.65
C SER A 81 -6.49 -6.80 7.87
N LYS A 82 -6.95 -7.93 8.34
CA LYS A 82 -6.69 -9.24 7.72
C LYS A 82 -8.00 -9.96 7.47
N PRO A 83 -8.04 -10.94 6.53
CA PRO A 83 -9.29 -11.67 6.28
C PRO A 83 -9.92 -12.29 7.51
N GLY A 84 -9.12 -12.79 8.46
CA GLY A 84 -9.60 -13.38 9.69
C GLY A 84 -9.79 -12.41 10.86
N LEU A 85 -9.36 -11.15 10.68
CA LEU A 85 -9.42 -10.14 11.73
C LEU A 85 -9.50 -8.76 11.10
N ARG A 86 -10.71 -8.31 10.80
CA ARG A 86 -10.91 -6.99 10.18
C ARG A 86 -10.77 -5.87 11.20
N VAL A 87 -10.12 -4.77 10.79
CA VAL A 87 -9.88 -3.60 11.64
C VAL A 87 -10.50 -2.38 10.97
N TYR A 88 -11.38 -1.71 11.69
CA TYR A 88 -12.09 -0.51 11.22
C TYR A 88 -11.80 0.66 12.14
N ALA A 89 -11.87 1.87 11.61
CA ALA A 89 -11.74 3.09 12.40
C ALA A 89 -12.76 4.13 11.93
N LYS A 90 -13.28 4.89 12.89
CA LYS A 90 -14.21 5.98 12.60
C LYS A 90 -13.41 7.23 12.21
N SER A 91 -14.08 8.16 11.52
CA SER A 91 -13.45 9.38 11.00
C SER A 91 -12.79 10.25 12.08
N ASP A 92 -13.26 10.16 13.31
CA ASP A 92 -12.72 10.95 14.44
C ASP A 92 -11.61 10.22 15.20
N ASN A 93 -11.30 8.98 14.82
CA ASN A 93 -10.33 8.14 15.52
C ASN A 93 -9.47 7.35 14.54
N LEU A 94 -9.07 7.97 13.44
CA LEU A 94 -8.21 7.32 12.45
C LEU A 94 -6.77 7.21 12.99
N PRO A 95 -6.09 6.10 12.73
CA PRO A 95 -4.72 5.93 13.24
C PRO A 95 -3.74 6.85 12.53
N LYS A 96 -2.73 7.27 13.27
CA LYS A 96 -1.59 8.02 12.72
C LYS A 96 -0.35 7.15 12.84
N VAL A 97 0.38 7.05 11.75
CA VAL A 97 1.60 6.25 11.70
C VAL A 97 2.80 7.13 12.02
N LEU A 98 3.56 6.76 13.06
CA LEU A 98 4.73 7.52 13.51
C LEU A 98 4.42 9.01 13.71
N GLY A 99 3.31 9.31 14.40
CA GLY A 99 2.94 10.69 14.68
C GLY A 99 2.60 11.52 13.45
N GLY A 100 2.26 10.88 12.34
CA GLY A 100 1.93 11.56 11.08
C GLY A 100 3.04 11.55 10.05
N LEU A 101 4.21 11.00 10.37
CA LEU A 101 5.31 10.89 9.40
C LEU A 101 5.05 9.79 8.37
N GLY A 102 4.35 8.73 8.77
CA GLY A 102 3.92 7.68 7.87
C GLY A 102 2.48 7.86 7.43
N VAL A 103 1.94 6.85 6.76
CA VAL A 103 0.61 6.90 6.16
C VAL A 103 -0.16 5.63 6.50
N ALA A 104 -1.43 5.77 6.87
CA ALA A 104 -2.36 4.65 6.95
C ALA A 104 -3.20 4.64 5.67
N ILE A 105 -3.37 3.47 5.08
CA ILE A 105 -4.22 3.29 3.90
C ILE A 105 -5.57 2.79 4.36
N ILE A 106 -6.62 3.57 4.10
CA ILE A 106 -7.97 3.34 4.59
C ILE A 106 -8.89 3.04 3.40
N SER A 107 -9.66 1.96 3.48
CA SER A 107 -10.68 1.64 2.49
C SER A 107 -11.99 2.25 2.96
N THR A 108 -12.50 3.23 2.22
CA THR A 108 -13.71 3.97 2.58
C THR A 108 -14.78 3.82 1.51
N SER A 109 -15.97 4.32 1.79
CA SER A 109 -17.05 4.40 0.79
C SER A 109 -16.68 5.29 -0.41
N SER A 110 -15.70 6.18 -0.23
CA SER A 110 -15.20 7.06 -1.29
C SER A 110 -13.94 6.50 -1.97
N GLY A 111 -13.60 5.23 -1.74
CA GLY A 111 -12.42 4.57 -2.29
C GLY A 111 -11.29 4.50 -1.29
N LEU A 112 -10.08 4.18 -1.78
CA LEU A 112 -8.90 4.13 -0.93
C LEU A 112 -8.39 5.54 -0.65
N LEU A 113 -8.18 5.86 0.60
CA LEU A 113 -7.68 7.15 1.06
C LEU A 113 -6.54 6.96 2.05
N THR A 114 -5.73 8.00 2.20
CA THR A 114 -4.80 8.06 3.33
C THR A 114 -5.59 8.50 4.58
N ASP A 115 -4.99 8.32 5.76
CA ASP A 115 -5.59 8.80 7.01
C ASP A 115 -5.85 10.31 6.97
N ARG A 116 -4.95 11.09 6.36
CA ARG A 116 -5.13 12.53 6.23
C ARG A 116 -6.32 12.89 5.34
N GLN A 117 -6.45 12.21 4.19
CA GLN A 117 -7.57 12.43 3.28
C GLN A 117 -8.90 12.02 3.91
N ALA A 118 -8.92 10.88 4.60
CA ALA A 118 -10.11 10.39 5.28
C ALA A 118 -10.54 11.34 6.40
N THR A 119 -9.61 11.86 7.18
CA THR A 119 -9.88 12.86 8.21
C THR A 119 -10.48 14.12 7.59
N LYS A 120 -9.89 14.60 6.51
CA LYS A 120 -10.35 15.81 5.82
C LYS A 120 -11.76 15.63 5.26
N GLN A 121 -12.07 14.46 4.73
CA GLN A 121 -13.38 14.14 4.18
C GLN A 121 -14.38 13.67 5.25
N ARG A 122 -13.93 13.50 6.49
CA ARG A 122 -14.73 13.04 7.62
C ARG A 122 -15.38 11.68 7.36
N VAL A 123 -14.60 10.77 6.79
CA VAL A 123 -15.04 9.39 6.54
C VAL A 123 -14.15 8.42 7.27
N GLY A 124 -14.72 7.35 7.78
CA GLY A 124 -13.96 6.23 8.33
C GLY A 124 -13.99 5.05 7.39
N GLY A 125 -13.35 3.96 7.79
CA GLY A 125 -13.33 2.76 6.97
C GLY A 125 -12.43 1.68 7.53
N GLU A 126 -12.13 0.71 6.68
CA GLU A 126 -11.26 -0.38 7.02
C GLU A 126 -9.79 0.05 6.90
N VAL A 127 -9.02 -0.18 7.97
CA VAL A 127 -7.60 0.17 8.00
C VAL A 127 -6.82 -0.98 7.36
N LEU A 128 -6.37 -0.80 6.13
CA LEU A 128 -5.73 -1.86 5.37
C LEU A 128 -4.28 -2.08 5.77
N ALA A 129 -3.50 -1.01 5.84
CA ALA A 129 -2.05 -1.11 6.04
C ALA A 129 -1.46 0.19 6.55
N TYR A 130 -0.27 0.08 7.12
CA TYR A 130 0.59 1.23 7.46
C TYR A 130 1.83 1.21 6.59
N VAL A 131 2.28 2.40 6.19
CA VAL A 131 3.51 2.59 5.41
C VAL A 131 4.30 3.74 6.04
N TRP A 132 5.59 3.57 6.18
CA TRP A 132 6.44 4.64 6.67
C TRP A 132 7.86 4.54 6.13
#